data_41c23376963b783964e26eb3ba327153
#
_entry.id   41c23376963b783964e26eb3ba327153
#
_cell.length_a   1.000
_cell.length_b   1.000
_cell.length_c   1.000
_cell.angle_alpha   90.00
_cell.angle_beta   90.00
_cell.angle_gamma   90.00
#
_symmetry.space_group_name_H-M   'P 1'
#
loop_
_entity.id
_entity.type
_entity.pdbx_description
1 polymer ?
#
loop_
_entity_poly.entity_id
_entity_poly.type
_entity_poly.pdbx_seq_one_letter_code
_entity_poly.pdbx_strand_id
1 'polypeptide(L)'
;MAFDGVVIANIVYDMNRLLTGGRIYKIYQPEADELLLVVKNNKETYRLLISAGASLPLIYFTTKTKANPMTAPNFCMLLRKYISNGRIIEITQPGMERIVEITIEHLNELGDTCRKKMVIEIMGKHSNIIFIDEKNMIIDSIKHISNQVSSVREVLPGRTYIAPPGKGKISLNDLSVEWMENTLLVKPVSVQKAVYGSISGISPVLANE
;
A
#
# COMPACT_ATOMS: atom_id res chain seq x y z
N MET A 1 -1.70 -17.30 2.83
CA MET A 1 -0.53 -16.78 2.10
C MET A 1 -0.11 -15.50 2.80
N ALA A 2 1.11 -15.36 3.21
CA ALA A 2 1.56 -14.12 3.83
C ALA A 2 1.93 -13.12 2.71
N PHE A 3 1.30 -11.96 2.70
CA PHE A 3 1.77 -10.84 1.90
C PHE A 3 2.98 -10.26 2.60
N ASP A 4 4.16 -10.75 2.27
CA ASP A 4 5.42 -10.21 2.75
C ASP A 4 6.02 -9.21 1.75
N GLY A 5 7.19 -8.65 2.07
CA GLY A 5 7.81 -7.64 1.23
C GLY A 5 8.17 -8.14 -0.17
N VAL A 6 8.56 -9.40 -0.30
CA VAL A 6 8.92 -10.00 -1.60
C VAL A 6 7.68 -10.21 -2.47
N VAL A 7 6.58 -10.66 -1.88
CA VAL A 7 5.29 -10.78 -2.60
C VAL A 7 4.81 -9.40 -3.05
N ILE A 8 4.91 -8.38 -2.18
CA ILE A 8 4.56 -7.01 -2.54
C ILE A 8 5.43 -6.49 -3.68
N ALA A 9 6.74 -6.77 -3.69
CA ALA A 9 7.63 -6.35 -4.76
C ALA A 9 7.19 -6.91 -6.14
N ASN A 10 6.81 -8.19 -6.18
CA ASN A 10 6.27 -8.80 -7.41
C ASN A 10 4.95 -8.16 -7.86
N ILE A 11 4.06 -7.88 -6.90
CA ILE A 11 2.78 -7.20 -7.21
C ILE A 11 3.05 -5.79 -7.74
N VAL A 12 3.95 -5.03 -7.13
CA VAL A 12 4.33 -3.68 -7.56
C VAL A 12 4.95 -3.71 -8.95
N TYR A 13 5.78 -4.70 -9.26
CA TYR A 13 6.33 -4.90 -10.61
C TYR A 13 5.21 -5.08 -11.66
N ASP A 14 4.25 -5.98 -11.41
CA ASP A 14 3.12 -6.18 -12.31
C ASP A 14 2.22 -4.96 -12.41
N MET A 15 1.95 -4.28 -11.29
CA MET A 15 1.17 -3.05 -11.28
C MET A 15 1.83 -1.95 -12.11
N ASN A 16 3.15 -1.76 -11.99
CA ASN A 16 3.86 -0.77 -12.81
C ASN A 16 3.75 -1.10 -14.29
N ARG A 17 3.95 -2.35 -14.67
CA ARG A 17 3.87 -2.79 -16.07
C ARG A 17 2.48 -2.57 -16.69
N LEU A 18 1.41 -2.77 -15.90
CA LEU A 18 0.04 -2.77 -16.39
C LEU A 18 -0.68 -1.42 -16.18
N LEU A 19 -0.38 -0.70 -15.11
CA LEU A 19 -1.16 0.47 -14.70
C LEU A 19 -0.45 1.80 -14.92
N THR A 20 0.89 1.86 -14.95
CA THR A 20 1.61 3.13 -15.11
C THR A 20 1.30 3.75 -16.49
N GLY A 21 0.98 5.04 -16.47
CA GLY A 21 0.48 5.78 -17.63
C GLY A 21 -1.03 5.70 -17.83
N GLY A 22 -1.70 4.75 -17.16
CA GLY A 22 -3.15 4.57 -17.23
C GLY A 22 -3.93 5.62 -16.44
N ARG A 23 -5.22 5.73 -16.76
CA ARG A 23 -6.15 6.65 -16.09
C ARG A 23 -7.14 5.91 -15.21
N ILE A 24 -7.39 6.44 -14.01
CA ILE A 24 -8.40 5.93 -13.09
C ILE A 24 -9.78 6.28 -13.65
N TYR A 25 -10.46 5.29 -14.22
CA TYR A 25 -11.75 5.46 -14.88
C TYR A 25 -12.92 5.44 -13.91
N LYS A 26 -12.91 4.52 -12.93
CA LYS A 26 -13.93 4.39 -11.91
C LYS A 26 -13.32 3.99 -10.57
N ILE A 27 -13.96 4.43 -9.50
CA ILE A 27 -13.59 4.12 -8.12
C ILE A 27 -14.83 3.61 -7.41
N TYR A 28 -14.73 2.45 -6.77
CA TYR A 28 -15.78 1.85 -5.97
C TYR A 28 -15.25 1.44 -4.59
N GLN A 29 -16.12 1.43 -3.62
CA GLN A 29 -15.86 0.93 -2.27
C GLN A 29 -16.98 -0.06 -1.92
N PRO A 30 -16.85 -1.34 -2.34
CA PRO A 30 -17.90 -2.33 -2.16
C PRO A 30 -18.12 -2.71 -0.69
N GLU A 31 -17.08 -2.68 0.13
CA GLU A 31 -17.11 -2.96 1.56
C GLU A 31 -16.46 -1.79 2.33
N ALA A 32 -16.68 -1.76 3.65
CA ALA A 32 -16.18 -0.68 4.50
C ALA A 32 -14.65 -0.52 4.44
N ASP A 33 -13.92 -1.60 4.19
CA ASP A 33 -12.46 -1.68 4.17
C ASP A 33 -11.88 -2.17 2.82
N GLU A 34 -12.69 -2.14 1.74
CA GLU A 34 -12.26 -2.52 0.39
C GLU A 34 -12.44 -1.38 -0.62
N LEU A 35 -11.45 -1.19 -1.47
CA LEU A 35 -11.47 -0.25 -2.58
C LEU A 35 -11.24 -0.99 -3.90
N LEU A 36 -12.02 -0.68 -4.94
CA LEU A 36 -11.85 -1.19 -6.29
C LEU A 36 -11.55 -0.02 -7.24
N LEU A 37 -10.36 0.00 -7.80
CA LEU A 37 -9.96 0.93 -8.85
C LEU A 37 -10.12 0.27 -10.22
N VAL A 38 -10.84 0.93 -11.12
CA VAL A 38 -10.89 0.55 -12.53
C VAL A 38 -9.98 1.49 -13.31
N VAL A 39 -8.92 0.95 -13.87
CA VAL A 39 -7.89 1.70 -14.60
C VAL A 39 -7.94 1.32 -16.07
N LYS A 40 -7.94 2.31 -16.95
CA LYS A 40 -7.80 2.12 -18.40
C LYS A 40 -6.38 2.47 -18.82
N ASN A 41 -5.70 1.53 -19.48
CA ASN A 41 -4.37 1.70 -20.04
C ASN A 41 -4.23 0.92 -21.33
N ASN A 42 -3.67 1.55 -22.38
CA ASN A 42 -3.39 0.91 -23.68
C ASN A 42 -4.55 0.09 -24.26
N LYS A 43 -5.78 0.63 -24.26
CA LYS A 43 -7.04 -0.01 -24.70
C LYS A 43 -7.54 -1.15 -23.79
N GLU A 44 -6.78 -1.52 -22.76
CA GLU A 44 -7.17 -2.52 -21.77
C GLU A 44 -7.83 -1.87 -20.56
N THR A 45 -8.61 -2.66 -19.84
CA THR A 45 -9.27 -2.23 -18.58
C THR A 45 -8.89 -3.19 -17.46
N TYR A 46 -8.20 -2.65 -16.47
CA TYR A 46 -7.75 -3.38 -15.28
C TYR A 46 -8.63 -3.05 -14.09
N ARG A 47 -8.91 -4.05 -13.26
CA ARG A 47 -9.59 -3.88 -11.98
C ARG A 47 -8.64 -4.27 -10.87
N LEU A 48 -8.22 -3.29 -10.08
CA LEU A 48 -7.35 -3.47 -8.93
C LEU A 48 -8.21 -3.44 -7.66
N LEU A 49 -8.31 -4.58 -6.98
CA LEU A 49 -8.94 -4.68 -5.66
C LEU A 49 -7.90 -4.48 -4.58
N ILE A 50 -8.22 -3.64 -3.62
CA ILE A 50 -7.39 -3.32 -2.46
C ILE A 50 -8.26 -3.55 -1.22
N SER A 51 -7.84 -4.45 -0.34
CA SER A 51 -8.51 -4.72 0.93
C SER A 51 -7.60 -4.36 2.10
N ALA A 52 -8.10 -3.52 2.98
CA ALA A 52 -7.53 -3.23 4.29
C ALA A 52 -8.17 -4.09 5.39
N GLY A 53 -8.83 -5.19 5.04
CA GLY A 53 -9.46 -6.13 5.97
C GLY A 53 -8.48 -6.67 6.99
N ALA A 54 -8.92 -6.79 8.25
CA ALA A 54 -8.02 -7.19 9.35
C ALA A 54 -7.53 -8.65 9.20
N SER A 55 -8.38 -9.53 8.68
CA SER A 55 -8.08 -10.96 8.53
C SER A 55 -7.36 -11.27 7.22
N LEU A 56 -7.70 -10.58 6.14
CA LEU A 56 -7.16 -10.83 4.81
C LEU A 56 -6.90 -9.53 4.05
N PRO A 57 -5.92 -8.72 4.47
CA PRO A 57 -5.50 -7.57 3.70
C PRO A 57 -4.76 -8.03 2.45
N LEU A 58 -5.11 -7.42 1.31
CA LEU A 58 -4.53 -7.83 0.02
C LEU A 58 -4.65 -6.72 -1.03
N ILE A 59 -3.87 -6.86 -2.09
CA ILE A 59 -3.96 -6.07 -3.31
C ILE A 59 -3.75 -7.03 -4.51
N TYR A 60 -4.68 -7.03 -5.47
CA TYR A 60 -4.59 -7.91 -6.64
C TYR A 60 -5.51 -7.47 -7.79
N PHE A 61 -5.21 -7.95 -8.97
CA PHE A 61 -6.10 -7.79 -10.12
C PHE A 61 -7.25 -8.79 -10.08
N THR A 62 -8.46 -8.34 -10.38
CA THR A 62 -9.65 -9.18 -10.37
C THR A 62 -10.54 -8.94 -11.59
N THR A 63 -11.20 -9.99 -12.03
CA THR A 63 -12.30 -9.89 -13.00
C THR A 63 -13.67 -9.88 -12.31
N LYS A 64 -13.71 -10.26 -11.03
CA LYS A 64 -14.95 -10.31 -10.26
C LYS A 64 -15.39 -8.91 -9.83
N THR A 65 -16.68 -8.71 -9.73
CA THR A 65 -17.30 -7.49 -9.20
C THR A 65 -18.20 -7.87 -8.04
N LYS A 66 -18.09 -7.11 -6.95
CA LYS A 66 -19.05 -7.14 -5.84
C LYS A 66 -20.16 -6.12 -6.08
N ALA A 67 -21.32 -6.34 -5.47
CA ALA A 67 -22.36 -5.30 -5.41
C ALA A 67 -21.81 -4.07 -4.65
N ASN A 68 -22.12 -2.90 -5.14
CA ASN A 68 -21.77 -1.66 -4.47
C ASN A 68 -22.93 -1.21 -3.56
N PRO A 69 -22.65 -0.53 -2.44
CA PRO A 69 -23.68 0.08 -1.63
C PRO A 69 -24.47 1.12 -2.46
N MET A 70 -25.74 1.33 -2.14
CA MET A 70 -26.59 2.32 -2.83
C MET A 70 -26.00 3.74 -2.75
N THR A 71 -25.42 4.07 -1.60
CA THR A 71 -24.69 5.34 -1.39
C THR A 71 -23.21 5.05 -1.21
N ALA A 72 -22.37 5.68 -2.03
CA ALA A 72 -20.93 5.50 -1.92
C ALA A 72 -20.42 6.09 -0.60
N PRO A 73 -19.52 5.38 0.12
CA PRO A 73 -18.91 5.89 1.35
C PRO A 73 -18.12 7.18 1.11
N ASN A 74 -17.96 7.99 2.17
CA ASN A 74 -17.30 9.30 2.09
C ASN A 74 -15.87 9.22 1.51
N PHE A 75 -15.08 8.24 1.92
CA PHE A 75 -13.73 8.04 1.38
C PHE A 75 -13.74 7.80 -0.13
N CYS A 76 -14.67 6.97 -0.62
CA CYS A 76 -14.85 6.74 -2.05
C CYS A 76 -15.24 8.03 -2.80
N MET A 77 -16.16 8.82 -2.23
CA MET A 77 -16.59 10.10 -2.82
C MET A 77 -15.44 11.10 -2.87
N LEU A 78 -14.64 11.17 -1.82
CA LEU A 78 -13.45 12.01 -1.75
C LEU A 78 -12.43 11.60 -2.83
N LEU A 79 -12.12 10.32 -2.96
CA LEU A 79 -11.23 9.84 -4.02
C LEU A 79 -11.77 10.19 -5.41
N ARG A 80 -13.07 10.01 -5.64
CA ARG A 80 -13.70 10.39 -6.92
C ARG A 80 -13.54 11.89 -7.21
N LYS A 81 -13.70 12.74 -6.21
CA LYS A 81 -13.51 14.19 -6.35
C LYS A 81 -12.10 14.54 -6.84
N TYR A 82 -11.07 13.90 -6.27
CA TYR A 82 -9.69 14.30 -6.52
C TYR A 82 -9.03 13.54 -7.66
N ILE A 83 -9.27 12.24 -7.80
CA ILE A 83 -8.46 11.40 -8.70
C ILE A 83 -9.25 10.67 -9.79
N SER A 84 -10.55 10.98 -9.99
CA SER A 84 -11.24 10.52 -11.20
C SER A 84 -10.56 11.09 -12.46
N ASN A 85 -10.32 10.22 -13.44
CA ASN A 85 -9.54 10.51 -14.66
C ASN A 85 -8.06 10.86 -14.41
N GLY A 86 -7.59 10.84 -13.16
CA GLY A 86 -6.19 11.01 -12.82
C GLY A 86 -5.31 9.95 -13.46
N ARG A 87 -4.09 10.32 -13.80
CA ARG A 87 -3.09 9.45 -14.43
C ARG A 87 -2.19 8.84 -13.36
N ILE A 88 -2.04 7.54 -13.36
CA ILE A 88 -1.06 6.85 -12.53
C ILE A 88 0.32 7.10 -13.14
N ILE A 89 1.21 7.73 -12.41
CA ILE A 89 2.55 8.08 -12.90
C ILE A 89 3.64 7.19 -12.32
N GLU A 90 3.41 6.66 -11.13
CA GLU A 90 4.40 5.84 -10.43
C GLU A 90 3.72 4.94 -9.41
N ILE A 91 4.24 3.72 -9.25
CA ILE A 91 3.85 2.79 -8.21
C ILE A 91 5.13 2.26 -7.55
N THR A 92 5.27 2.49 -6.26
CA THR A 92 6.49 2.16 -5.51
C THR A 92 6.19 1.33 -4.26
N GLN A 93 7.23 0.66 -3.79
CA GLN A 93 7.27 0.00 -2.49
C GLN A 93 8.45 0.60 -1.72
N PRO A 94 8.22 1.29 -0.59
CA PRO A 94 9.31 1.80 0.24
C PRO A 94 10.14 0.66 0.82
N GLY A 95 11.39 0.54 0.39
CA GLY A 95 12.25 -0.58 0.78
C GLY A 95 11.60 -1.93 0.47
N MET A 96 11.58 -2.83 1.45
CA MET A 96 10.86 -4.11 1.39
C MET A 96 9.68 -4.14 2.37
N GLU A 97 9.14 -2.98 2.68
CA GLU A 97 7.98 -2.88 3.58
C GLU A 97 6.69 -3.36 2.90
N ARG A 98 5.68 -3.69 3.70
CA ARG A 98 4.36 -4.09 3.19
C ARG A 98 3.49 -2.88 2.92
N ILE A 99 4.05 -1.95 2.15
CA ILE A 99 3.44 -0.68 1.76
C ILE A 99 3.55 -0.55 0.26
N VAL A 100 2.45 -0.17 -0.37
CA VAL A 100 2.41 0.20 -1.79
C VAL A 100 1.98 1.65 -1.89
N GLU A 101 2.74 2.45 -2.62
CA GLU A 101 2.42 3.84 -2.90
C GLU A 101 2.05 4.00 -4.37
N ILE A 102 0.89 4.57 -4.65
CA ILE A 102 0.44 4.89 -6.01
C ILE A 102 0.40 6.41 -6.13
N THR A 103 1.28 6.97 -6.95
CA THR A 103 1.30 8.41 -7.25
C THR A 103 0.40 8.70 -8.45
N ILE A 104 -0.54 9.63 -8.27
CA ILE A 104 -1.56 9.99 -9.24
C ILE A 104 -1.45 11.47 -9.56
N GLU A 105 -1.32 11.78 -10.85
CA GLU A 105 -1.35 13.13 -11.39
C GLU A 105 -2.77 13.47 -11.84
N HIS A 106 -3.25 14.63 -11.44
CA HIS A 106 -4.58 15.12 -11.78
C HIS A 106 -4.57 16.66 -11.92
N LEU A 107 -5.61 17.24 -12.50
CA LEU A 107 -5.81 18.67 -12.52
C LEU A 107 -6.59 19.11 -11.29
N ASN A 108 -6.17 20.20 -10.65
CA ASN A 108 -6.93 20.85 -9.59
C ASN A 108 -8.11 21.67 -10.17
N GLU A 109 -8.87 22.33 -9.31
CA GLU A 109 -10.01 23.17 -9.72
C GLU A 109 -9.60 24.40 -10.56
N LEU A 110 -8.34 24.81 -10.51
CA LEU A 110 -7.77 25.91 -11.31
C LEU A 110 -7.17 25.42 -12.64
N GLY A 111 -7.12 24.11 -12.86
CA GLY A 111 -6.52 23.50 -14.05
C GLY A 111 -5.02 23.24 -13.94
N ASP A 112 -4.40 23.48 -12.78
CA ASP A 112 -3.00 23.16 -12.56
C ASP A 112 -2.78 21.68 -12.31
N THR A 113 -1.66 21.18 -12.79
CA THR A 113 -1.25 19.80 -12.53
C THR A 113 -0.81 19.63 -11.10
N CYS A 114 -1.46 18.74 -10.38
CA CYS A 114 -1.16 18.37 -9.01
C CYS A 114 -0.92 16.87 -8.90
N ARG A 115 -0.19 16.47 -7.88
CA ARG A 115 0.04 15.06 -7.55
C ARG A 115 -0.54 14.73 -6.19
N LYS A 116 -1.08 13.54 -6.09
CA LYS A 116 -1.53 12.96 -4.81
C LYS A 116 -1.08 11.53 -4.75
N LYS A 117 -1.00 11.00 -3.56
CA LYS A 117 -0.52 9.64 -3.35
C LYS A 117 -1.55 8.84 -2.57
N MET A 118 -1.79 7.63 -3.02
CA MET A 118 -2.52 6.62 -2.26
C MET A 118 -1.50 5.67 -1.64
N VAL A 119 -1.47 5.60 -0.32
CA VAL A 119 -0.61 4.72 0.46
C VAL A 119 -1.44 3.54 0.96
N ILE A 120 -1.04 2.34 0.61
CA ILE A 120 -1.71 1.08 0.93
C ILE A 120 -0.80 0.29 1.87
N GLU A 121 -1.23 0.14 3.11
CA GLU A 121 -0.52 -0.60 4.15
C GLU A 121 -1.16 -1.98 4.33
N ILE A 122 -0.37 -3.05 4.16
CA ILE A 122 -0.83 -4.45 4.23
C ILE A 122 -0.25 -5.11 5.47
N MET A 123 -0.84 -4.84 6.64
CA MET A 123 -0.28 -5.19 7.95
C MET A 123 -1.30 -5.87 8.89
N GLY A 124 -2.11 -6.80 8.36
CA GLY A 124 -3.16 -7.49 9.13
C GLY A 124 -4.16 -6.49 9.70
N LYS A 125 -4.42 -6.55 10.99
CA LYS A 125 -5.37 -5.64 11.67
C LYS A 125 -5.01 -4.15 11.57
N HIS A 126 -3.76 -3.83 11.28
CA HIS A 126 -3.27 -2.45 11.10
C HIS A 126 -3.25 -1.99 9.65
N SER A 127 -3.81 -2.79 8.74
CA SER A 127 -3.92 -2.42 7.33
C SER A 127 -4.81 -1.20 7.13
N ASN A 128 -4.40 -0.33 6.20
CA ASN A 128 -5.12 0.90 5.89
C ASN A 128 -4.94 1.31 4.42
N ILE A 129 -5.81 2.16 3.91
CA ILE A 129 -5.67 2.86 2.64
C ILE A 129 -5.75 4.34 2.96
N ILE A 130 -4.66 5.07 2.73
CA ILE A 130 -4.48 6.45 3.15
C ILE A 130 -4.26 7.30 1.90
N PHE A 131 -4.94 8.43 1.82
CA PHE A 131 -4.81 9.37 0.72
C PHE A 131 -4.13 10.64 1.21
N ILE A 132 -3.00 11.00 0.60
CA ILE A 132 -2.14 12.10 1.02
C ILE A 132 -1.86 13.07 -0.14
N ASP A 133 -1.52 14.29 0.22
CA ASP A 133 -1.09 15.32 -0.72
C ASP A 133 0.45 15.31 -0.93
N GLU A 134 0.93 16.24 -1.75
CA GLU A 134 2.35 16.40 -2.06
C GLU A 134 3.22 16.78 -0.85
N LYS A 135 2.61 17.31 0.21
CA LYS A 135 3.28 17.69 1.46
C LYS A 135 3.22 16.56 2.51
N ASN A 136 2.80 15.37 2.09
CA ASN A 136 2.54 14.21 2.97
C ASN A 136 1.46 14.47 4.04
N MET A 137 0.55 15.43 3.80
CA MET A 137 -0.60 15.65 4.67
C MET A 137 -1.72 14.66 4.32
N ILE A 138 -2.28 14.00 5.31
CA ILE A 138 -3.40 13.09 5.13
C ILE A 138 -4.63 13.90 4.75
N ILE A 139 -5.16 13.64 3.57
CA ILE A 139 -6.44 14.19 3.11
C ILE A 139 -7.57 13.38 3.72
N ASP A 140 -7.48 12.05 3.65
CA ASP A 140 -8.39 11.12 4.30
C ASP A 140 -7.82 9.68 4.30
N SER A 141 -8.51 8.75 4.96
CA SER A 141 -8.15 7.33 4.97
C SER A 141 -9.40 6.46 5.13
N ILE A 142 -9.30 5.20 4.66
CA ILE A 142 -10.41 4.27 4.77
C ILE A 142 -10.70 3.87 6.23
N LYS A 143 -9.67 3.94 7.09
CA LYS A 143 -9.78 3.77 8.55
C LYS A 143 -9.13 4.94 9.27
N HIS A 144 -9.89 5.65 10.07
CA HIS A 144 -9.38 6.69 10.94
C HIS A 144 -8.79 6.09 12.22
N ILE A 145 -7.55 6.45 12.53
CA ILE A 145 -6.83 5.98 13.71
C ILE A 145 -6.46 7.19 14.57
N SER A 146 -7.13 7.36 15.69
CA SER A 146 -6.83 8.40 16.68
C SER A 146 -5.79 7.93 17.70
N ASN A 147 -5.27 8.86 18.49
CA ASN A 147 -4.37 8.57 19.61
C ASN A 147 -4.99 7.67 20.69
N GLN A 148 -6.33 7.61 20.76
CA GLN A 148 -7.05 6.68 21.65
C GLN A 148 -6.99 5.22 21.15
N VAL A 149 -6.86 5.03 19.82
CA VAL A 149 -6.79 3.70 19.18
C VAL A 149 -5.35 3.22 19.04
N SER A 150 -4.41 4.14 18.82
CA SER A 150 -2.98 3.83 18.66
C SER A 150 -2.12 4.89 19.33
N SER A 151 -1.25 4.46 20.24
CA SER A 151 -0.21 5.31 20.83
C SER A 151 1.00 5.54 19.93
N VAL A 152 1.09 4.81 18.80
CA VAL A 152 2.27 4.84 17.90
C VAL A 152 2.16 5.96 16.89
N ARG A 153 0.99 6.12 16.25
CA ARG A 153 0.74 7.17 15.27
C ARG A 153 -0.76 7.38 15.07
N GLU A 154 -1.12 8.58 14.69
CA GLU A 154 -2.47 8.93 14.23
C GLU A 154 -2.56 8.81 12.71
N VAL A 155 -3.73 8.39 12.21
CA VAL A 155 -4.09 8.44 10.79
C VAL A 155 -5.43 9.15 10.69
N LEU A 156 -5.38 10.47 10.62
CA LEU A 156 -6.54 11.37 10.60
C LEU A 156 -6.34 12.48 9.56
N PRO A 157 -7.40 12.99 8.94
CA PRO A 157 -7.31 14.15 8.07
C PRO A 157 -6.59 15.33 8.72
N GLY A 158 -5.72 16.02 7.96
CA GLY A 158 -4.95 17.15 8.43
C GLY A 158 -3.70 16.80 9.25
N ARG A 159 -3.41 15.52 9.50
CA ARG A 159 -2.16 15.06 10.11
C ARG A 159 -1.13 14.73 9.05
N THR A 160 0.15 14.87 9.39
CA THR A 160 1.24 14.40 8.52
C THR A 160 1.26 12.87 8.53
N TYR A 161 1.36 12.28 7.33
CA TYR A 161 1.55 10.84 7.22
C TYR A 161 2.92 10.45 7.75
N ILE A 162 2.93 9.52 8.67
CA ILE A 162 4.12 8.89 9.22
C ILE A 162 4.04 7.40 8.88
N ALA A 163 5.05 6.87 8.21
CA ALA A 163 5.11 5.45 7.91
C ALA A 163 5.14 4.62 9.22
N PRO A 164 4.57 3.40 9.21
CA PRO A 164 4.68 2.51 10.35
C PRO A 164 6.14 2.33 10.76
N PRO A 165 6.45 2.32 12.07
CA PRO A 165 7.83 2.17 12.51
C PRO A 165 8.39 0.83 12.05
N GLY A 166 9.55 0.86 11.41
CA GLY A 166 10.33 -0.33 11.06
C GLY A 166 10.75 -1.08 12.33
N LYS A 167 10.93 -2.40 12.20
CA LYS A 167 11.35 -3.25 13.34
C LYS A 167 12.88 -3.30 13.52
N GLY A 168 13.63 -2.31 13.04
CA GLY A 168 15.09 -2.29 13.10
C GLY A 168 15.76 -3.41 12.30
N LYS A 169 15.07 -3.91 11.28
CA LYS A 169 15.60 -4.95 10.38
C LYS A 169 16.42 -4.31 9.27
N ILE A 170 17.44 -5.03 8.81
CA ILE A 170 18.25 -4.58 7.69
C ILE A 170 17.47 -4.71 6.36
N SER A 171 17.72 -3.79 5.44
CA SER A 171 17.22 -3.92 4.06
C SER A 171 17.99 -5.02 3.31
N LEU A 172 17.32 -5.71 2.39
CA LEU A 172 17.97 -6.67 1.48
C LEU A 172 19.12 -6.04 0.67
N ASN A 173 19.00 -4.76 0.35
CA ASN A 173 20.01 -4.03 -0.42
C ASN A 173 21.27 -3.70 0.39
N ASP A 174 21.18 -3.74 1.71
CA ASP A 174 22.28 -3.41 2.62
C ASP A 174 22.96 -4.67 3.19
N LEU A 175 22.55 -5.86 2.73
CA LEU A 175 23.14 -7.13 3.16
C LEU A 175 24.60 -7.26 2.65
N SER A 176 25.50 -7.64 3.56
CA SER A 176 26.87 -8.04 3.24
C SER A 176 27.20 -9.37 3.89
N VAL A 177 28.20 -10.06 3.36
CA VAL A 177 28.70 -11.31 3.95
C VAL A 177 29.19 -11.06 5.39
N GLU A 178 29.92 -9.99 5.60
CA GLU A 178 30.42 -9.58 6.92
C GLU A 178 29.26 -9.36 7.92
N TRP A 179 28.18 -8.68 7.49
CA TRP A 179 27.00 -8.51 8.33
C TRP A 179 26.34 -9.85 8.66
N MET A 180 26.25 -10.77 7.69
CA MET A 180 25.66 -12.10 7.92
C MET A 180 26.48 -12.88 8.95
N GLU A 181 27.79 -12.90 8.82
CA GLU A 181 28.69 -13.60 9.74
C GLU A 181 28.62 -13.01 11.15
N ASN A 182 28.70 -11.69 11.28
CA ASN A 182 28.80 -11.02 12.56
C ASN A 182 27.46 -10.75 13.26
N THR A 183 26.34 -10.79 12.54
CA THR A 183 25.04 -10.42 13.11
C THR A 183 23.99 -11.53 12.97
N LEU A 184 23.92 -12.21 11.84
CA LEU A 184 22.89 -13.20 11.58
C LEU A 184 23.27 -14.58 12.13
N LEU A 185 24.49 -15.06 11.80
CA LEU A 185 24.92 -16.41 12.16
C LEU A 185 25.31 -16.57 13.64
N VAL A 186 25.63 -15.48 14.33
CA VAL A 186 25.93 -15.50 15.78
C VAL A 186 24.70 -15.54 16.67
N LYS A 187 23.50 -15.41 16.11
CA LYS A 187 22.26 -15.43 16.90
C LYS A 187 21.97 -16.83 17.43
N PRO A 188 21.64 -17.00 18.74
CA PRO A 188 21.35 -18.28 19.34
C PRO A 188 19.93 -18.76 19.02
N VAL A 189 19.58 -18.79 17.74
CA VAL A 189 18.28 -19.22 17.21
C VAL A 189 18.46 -19.98 15.89
N SER A 190 17.42 -20.64 15.39
CA SER A 190 17.51 -21.29 14.06
C SER A 190 17.80 -20.24 12.97
N VAL A 191 18.48 -20.66 11.90
CA VAL A 191 18.80 -19.80 10.75
C VAL A 191 17.53 -19.13 10.20
N GLN A 192 16.48 -19.90 10.01
CA GLN A 192 15.17 -19.38 9.61
C GLN A 192 14.72 -18.20 10.50
N LYS A 193 14.76 -18.40 11.83
CA LYS A 193 14.36 -17.36 12.79
C LYS A 193 15.28 -16.14 12.76
N ALA A 194 16.56 -16.36 12.59
CA ALA A 194 17.54 -15.28 12.42
C ALA A 194 17.24 -14.46 11.16
N VAL A 195 16.96 -15.12 10.02
CA VAL A 195 16.65 -14.48 8.74
C VAL A 195 15.39 -13.62 8.85
N TYR A 196 14.21 -14.22 9.12
CA TYR A 196 12.98 -13.41 9.14
C TYR A 196 12.92 -12.41 10.29
N GLY A 197 13.69 -12.64 11.35
CA GLY A 197 13.80 -11.72 12.48
C GLY A 197 14.67 -10.51 12.22
N SER A 198 15.63 -10.58 11.27
CA SER A 198 16.67 -9.58 11.05
C SER A 198 16.57 -8.86 9.72
N ILE A 199 15.96 -9.46 8.72
CA ILE A 199 15.89 -8.92 7.36
C ILE A 199 14.47 -8.41 7.08
N SER A 200 14.38 -7.20 6.55
CA SER A 200 13.11 -6.56 6.19
C SER A 200 12.46 -7.29 5.00
N GLY A 201 11.13 -7.37 5.01
CA GLY A 201 10.36 -7.95 3.91
C GLY A 201 10.29 -9.47 3.85
N ILE A 202 11.02 -10.18 4.71
CA ILE A 202 11.00 -11.64 4.75
C ILE A 202 10.00 -12.14 5.79
N SER A 203 9.10 -13.03 5.37
CA SER A 203 8.17 -13.75 6.24
C SER A 203 8.78 -15.06 6.76
N PRO A 204 8.22 -15.65 7.84
CA PRO A 204 8.63 -16.98 8.28
C PRO A 204 8.45 -18.06 7.20
N VAL A 205 7.44 -17.92 6.32
CA VAL A 205 7.21 -18.85 5.22
C VAL A 205 8.35 -18.78 4.23
N LEU A 206 8.68 -17.56 3.75
CA LEU A 206 9.78 -17.37 2.80
C LEU A 206 11.14 -17.78 3.37
N ALA A 207 11.36 -17.54 4.67
CA ALA A 207 12.63 -17.91 5.32
C ALA A 207 12.80 -19.44 5.51
N ASN A 208 11.74 -20.22 5.28
CA ASN A 208 11.78 -21.68 5.39
C ASN A 208 12.07 -22.36 4.04
N GLU A 209 11.89 -21.66 2.92
CA GLU A 209 12.26 -22.09 1.56
C GLU A 209 13.76 -21.90 1.30
#